data_e5947ef75036e5b468c04bb15a681a01
#
_entry.id   e5947ef75036e5b468c04bb15a681a01
#
_cell.length_a   1.000
_cell.length_b   1.000
_cell.length_c   1.000
_cell.angle_alpha   90.00
_cell.angle_beta   90.00
_cell.angle_gamma   90.00
#
_symmetry.space_group_name_H-M   'P 1'
#
loop_
_entity.id
_entity.type
_entity.pdbx_description
1 polymer ?
#
loop_
_entity_poly.entity_id
_entity_poly.type
_entity_poly.pdbx_seq_one_letter_code
_entity_poly.pdbx_strand_id
1 'polypeptide(L)'
;IKMLIPNVKEKTLIESYSNNFGINDMFAPIVAVIAILISSMIGISNSVGQARETKLLDLYISNGLSISVFAFAKLLAYLLVGFVMGLFSWGMFRLFGVQSQAISWHLFLLIFVSVFSFTAFGLALSSFLKSSKASSFLVTAMIVLMFVFGNVLIPVPKGGFLEKFSYIFPVKYSLDAWRKLTVLGYGIADIYKELIIL
;
A
#
# COMPACT_ATOMS: atom_id res chain seq x y z
N ILE A 1 -16.55 -29.17 14.85
CA ILE A 1 -15.28 -29.95 14.83
C ILE A 1 -14.51 -29.75 13.50
N LYS A 2 -15.12 -29.16 12.45
CA LYS A 2 -14.47 -28.92 11.15
C LYS A 2 -13.61 -27.65 11.08
N MET A 3 -13.45 -26.91 12.18
CA MET A 3 -12.75 -25.62 12.23
C MET A 3 -11.31 -25.67 12.77
N LEU A 4 -10.77 -26.83 13.06
CA LEU A 4 -9.48 -26.94 13.78
C LEU A 4 -8.37 -27.69 13.03
N ILE A 5 -8.59 -28.08 11.78
CA ILE A 5 -7.52 -28.68 10.98
C ILE A 5 -7.22 -27.70 9.85
N PRO A 6 -6.13 -26.94 9.91
CA PRO A 6 -5.66 -26.22 8.73
C PRO A 6 -5.48 -27.25 7.62
N ASN A 7 -6.01 -26.92 6.44
CA ASN A 7 -6.00 -27.77 5.27
C ASN A 7 -4.57 -28.36 5.13
N VAL A 8 -4.44 -29.68 5.02
CA VAL A 8 -3.13 -30.38 4.96
C VAL A 8 -2.20 -29.71 3.94
N LYS A 9 -2.79 -29.18 2.86
CA LYS A 9 -2.11 -28.39 1.83
C LYS A 9 -1.52 -27.08 2.37
N GLU A 10 -2.16 -26.43 3.30
CA GLU A 10 -1.70 -25.18 3.93
C GLU A 10 -0.56 -25.44 4.93
N LYS A 11 -0.63 -26.56 5.63
CA LYS A 11 0.40 -26.97 6.61
C LYS A 11 1.68 -27.44 5.91
N THR A 12 1.57 -28.24 4.84
CA THR A 12 2.73 -28.66 4.04
C THR A 12 3.35 -27.50 3.27
N LEU A 13 2.55 -26.52 2.81
CA LEU A 13 3.07 -25.28 2.24
C LEU A 13 3.85 -24.48 3.29
N ILE A 14 3.30 -24.26 4.48
CA ILE A 14 3.99 -23.51 5.55
C ILE A 14 5.30 -24.20 5.95
N GLU A 15 5.34 -25.51 6.07
CA GLU A 15 6.56 -26.26 6.41
C GLU A 15 7.60 -26.26 5.27
N SER A 16 7.18 -26.36 4.02
CA SER A 16 8.10 -26.24 2.88
C SER A 16 8.64 -24.82 2.71
N TYR A 17 7.84 -23.80 3.06
CA TYR A 17 8.25 -22.40 3.03
C TYR A 17 9.21 -22.06 4.16
N SER A 18 9.03 -22.58 5.38
CA SER A 18 9.92 -22.28 6.51
C SER A 18 11.36 -22.76 6.28
N ASN A 19 11.56 -23.77 5.43
CA ASN A 19 12.87 -24.35 5.15
C ASN A 19 13.61 -23.69 3.97
N ASN A 20 12.92 -22.97 3.08
CA ASN A 20 13.49 -22.43 1.84
C ASN A 20 13.55 -20.90 1.75
N PHE A 21 12.87 -20.18 2.65
CA PHE A 21 12.84 -18.72 2.60
C PHE A 21 13.74 -18.08 3.66
N GLY A 22 14.63 -17.19 3.21
CA GLY A 22 15.44 -16.37 4.08
C GLY A 22 14.61 -15.28 4.79
N ILE A 23 15.15 -14.73 5.86
CA ILE A 23 14.57 -13.58 6.57
C ILE A 23 14.28 -12.43 5.59
N ASN A 24 15.12 -12.23 4.60
CA ASN A 24 14.99 -11.21 3.57
C ASN A 24 13.70 -11.35 2.74
N ASP A 25 13.29 -12.58 2.42
CA ASP A 25 12.08 -12.84 1.64
C ASP A 25 10.80 -12.44 2.39
N MET A 26 10.82 -12.56 3.72
CA MET A 26 9.69 -12.16 4.56
C MET A 26 9.59 -10.64 4.74
N PHE A 27 10.73 -9.94 4.79
CA PHE A 27 10.75 -8.48 4.97
C PHE A 27 10.57 -7.71 3.67
N ALA A 28 10.93 -8.27 2.52
CA ALA A 28 10.86 -7.60 1.23
C ALA A 28 9.45 -7.04 0.91
N PRO A 29 8.34 -7.79 1.06
CA PRO A 29 7.00 -7.26 0.84
C PRO A 29 6.66 -6.08 1.76
N ILE A 30 7.09 -6.15 3.02
CA ILE A 30 6.83 -5.10 4.01
C ILE A 30 7.51 -3.81 3.58
N VAL A 31 8.80 -3.87 3.24
CA VAL A 31 9.58 -2.70 2.82
C VAL A 31 9.02 -2.11 1.52
N ALA A 32 8.63 -2.94 0.56
CA ALA A 32 8.02 -2.47 -0.69
C ALA A 32 6.71 -1.71 -0.43
N VAL A 33 5.82 -2.27 0.37
CA VAL A 33 4.54 -1.63 0.72
C VAL A 33 4.77 -0.33 1.49
N ILE A 34 5.72 -0.30 2.42
CA ILE A 34 6.09 0.92 3.18
C ILE A 34 6.62 2.00 2.22
N ALA A 35 7.51 1.65 1.31
CA ALA A 35 8.08 2.60 0.35
C ALA A 35 7.00 3.21 -0.55
N ILE A 36 6.09 2.40 -1.07
CA ILE A 36 4.95 2.84 -1.88
C ILE A 36 4.03 3.76 -1.05
N LEU A 37 3.68 3.33 0.16
CA LEU A 37 2.75 4.05 1.03
C LEU A 37 3.29 5.44 1.41
N ILE A 38 4.55 5.52 1.83
CA ILE A 38 5.18 6.79 2.22
C ILE A 38 5.28 7.72 1.00
N SER A 39 5.81 7.24 -0.12
CA SER A 39 6.00 8.07 -1.31
C SER A 39 4.69 8.60 -1.88
N SER A 40 3.66 7.76 -1.90
CA SER A 40 2.35 8.13 -2.45
C SER A 40 1.57 9.06 -1.53
N MET A 41 1.39 8.68 -0.26
CA MET A 41 0.54 9.44 0.67
C MET A 41 1.17 10.79 1.09
N ILE A 42 2.43 10.79 1.49
CA ILE A 42 3.10 12.03 1.93
C ILE A 42 3.30 12.95 0.73
N GLY A 43 3.70 12.40 -0.41
CA GLY A 43 3.93 13.16 -1.62
C GLY A 43 2.70 13.93 -2.06
N ILE A 44 1.57 13.24 -2.24
CA ILE A 44 0.33 13.90 -2.68
C ILE A 44 -0.19 14.88 -1.65
N SER A 45 -0.12 14.54 -0.36
CA SER A 45 -0.56 15.42 0.73
C SER A 45 0.21 16.73 0.75
N ASN A 46 1.53 16.67 0.68
CA ASN A 46 2.39 17.86 0.61
C ASN A 46 2.08 18.71 -0.61
N SER A 47 1.93 18.08 -1.77
CA SER A 47 1.67 18.79 -3.02
C SER A 47 0.32 19.51 -3.02
N VAL A 48 -0.72 18.89 -2.50
CA VAL A 48 -2.05 19.49 -2.39
C VAL A 48 -2.05 20.61 -1.33
N GLY A 49 -1.42 20.36 -0.19
CA GLY A 49 -1.28 21.35 0.88
C GLY A 49 -0.52 22.60 0.42
N GLN A 50 0.61 22.44 -0.27
CA GLN A 50 1.38 23.56 -0.83
C GLN A 50 0.57 24.35 -1.86
N ALA A 51 -0.15 23.69 -2.76
CA ALA A 51 -0.96 24.38 -3.76
C ALA A 51 -2.05 25.27 -3.12
N ARG A 52 -2.55 24.91 -1.95
CA ARG A 52 -3.48 25.75 -1.17
C ARG A 52 -2.79 26.91 -0.47
N GLU A 53 -1.67 26.67 0.21
CA GLU A 53 -0.92 27.69 0.93
C GLU A 53 -0.38 28.78 -0.01
N THR A 54 0.10 28.40 -1.18
CA THR A 54 0.61 29.31 -2.20
C THR A 54 -0.49 29.97 -3.03
N LYS A 55 -1.77 29.69 -2.74
CA LYS A 55 -2.93 30.17 -3.50
C LYS A 55 -2.92 29.75 -4.99
N LEU A 56 -2.09 28.79 -5.36
CA LEU A 56 -2.06 28.24 -6.72
C LEU A 56 -3.39 27.60 -7.10
N LEU A 57 -4.07 26.98 -6.13
CA LEU A 57 -5.39 26.40 -6.35
C LEU A 57 -6.40 27.49 -6.75
N ASP A 58 -6.39 28.61 -6.05
CA ASP A 58 -7.30 29.73 -6.34
C ASP A 58 -7.00 30.34 -7.73
N LEU A 59 -5.71 30.44 -8.09
CA LEU A 59 -5.29 30.89 -9.40
C LEU A 59 -5.78 29.95 -10.52
N TYR A 60 -5.70 28.64 -10.32
CA TYR A 60 -6.22 27.67 -11.30
C TYR A 60 -7.73 27.77 -11.46
N ILE A 61 -8.46 27.92 -10.36
CA ILE A 61 -9.92 28.06 -10.38
C ILE A 61 -10.32 29.37 -11.08
N SER A 62 -9.63 30.47 -10.81
CA SER A 62 -9.91 31.75 -11.46
C SER A 62 -9.64 31.74 -12.98
N ASN A 63 -8.76 30.86 -13.44
CA ASN A 63 -8.50 30.60 -14.86
C ASN A 63 -9.42 29.54 -15.47
N GLY A 64 -10.50 29.14 -14.78
CA GLY A 64 -11.53 28.24 -15.30
C GLY A 64 -11.23 26.75 -15.12
N LEU A 65 -10.16 26.36 -14.40
CA LEU A 65 -9.90 24.96 -14.08
C LEU A 65 -10.80 24.46 -12.96
N SER A 66 -11.43 23.32 -13.16
CA SER A 66 -12.24 22.69 -12.10
C SER A 66 -11.34 22.03 -11.05
N ILE A 67 -11.82 22.01 -9.81
CA ILE A 67 -11.15 21.33 -8.68
C ILE A 67 -10.93 19.86 -8.98
N SER A 68 -11.89 19.22 -9.67
CA SER A 68 -11.80 17.81 -10.04
C SER A 68 -10.65 17.52 -11.00
N VAL A 69 -10.42 18.39 -11.99
CA VAL A 69 -9.29 18.27 -12.92
C VAL A 69 -7.97 18.42 -12.17
N PHE A 70 -7.87 19.39 -11.26
CA PHE A 70 -6.68 19.54 -10.41
C PHE A 70 -6.41 18.30 -9.56
N ALA A 71 -7.44 17.77 -8.87
CA ALA A 71 -7.31 16.57 -8.03
C ALA A 71 -6.88 15.35 -8.85
N PHE A 72 -7.48 15.16 -10.04
CA PHE A 72 -7.15 14.06 -10.94
C PHE A 72 -5.72 14.17 -11.49
N ALA A 73 -5.28 15.37 -11.88
CA ALA A 73 -3.91 15.60 -12.32
C ALA A 73 -2.89 15.28 -11.22
N LYS A 74 -3.17 15.69 -9.98
CA LYS A 74 -2.33 15.35 -8.82
C LYS A 74 -2.31 13.85 -8.54
N LEU A 75 -3.47 13.19 -8.62
CA LEU A 75 -3.57 11.76 -8.45
C LEU A 75 -2.71 11.02 -9.48
N LEU A 76 -2.82 11.38 -10.77
CA LEU A 76 -2.01 10.78 -11.84
C LEU A 76 -0.51 11.00 -11.64
N ALA A 77 -0.11 12.22 -11.27
CA ALA A 77 1.29 12.53 -11.04
C ALA A 77 1.89 11.66 -9.92
N TYR A 78 1.19 11.54 -8.79
CA TYR A 78 1.68 10.74 -7.66
C TYR A 78 1.47 9.24 -7.84
N LEU A 79 0.55 8.82 -8.70
CA LEU A 79 0.45 7.45 -9.16
C LEU A 79 1.72 7.05 -9.93
N LEU A 80 2.21 7.90 -10.82
CA LEU A 80 3.47 7.65 -11.53
C LEU A 80 4.67 7.58 -10.56
N VAL A 81 4.77 8.53 -9.63
CA VAL A 81 5.86 8.54 -8.62
C VAL A 81 5.82 7.27 -7.77
N GLY A 82 4.67 6.93 -7.22
CA GLY A 82 4.50 5.72 -6.40
C GLY A 82 4.77 4.44 -7.20
N PHE A 83 4.37 4.39 -8.47
CA PHE A 83 4.62 3.25 -9.34
C PHE A 83 6.12 3.06 -9.62
N VAL A 84 6.85 4.13 -9.91
CA VAL A 84 8.31 4.09 -10.07
C VAL A 84 8.98 3.62 -8.78
N MET A 85 8.54 4.13 -7.62
CA MET A 85 9.07 3.69 -6.31
C MET A 85 8.77 2.22 -6.03
N GLY A 86 7.60 1.73 -6.40
CA GLY A 86 7.24 0.31 -6.29
C GLY A 86 8.12 -0.58 -7.16
N LEU A 87 8.34 -0.19 -8.41
CA LEU A 87 9.24 -0.90 -9.33
C LEU A 87 10.68 -0.88 -8.84
N PHE A 88 11.15 0.27 -8.36
CA PHE A 88 12.49 0.41 -7.80
C PHE A 88 12.69 -0.51 -6.59
N SER A 89 11.76 -0.50 -5.65
CA SER A 89 11.80 -1.39 -4.48
C SER A 89 11.86 -2.85 -4.88
N TRP A 90 11.01 -3.27 -5.83
CA TRP A 90 11.02 -4.64 -6.32
C TRP A 90 12.31 -5.00 -7.04
N GLY A 91 12.85 -4.09 -7.88
CA GLY A 91 14.12 -4.28 -8.56
C GLY A 91 15.29 -4.45 -7.59
N MET A 92 15.34 -3.64 -6.54
CA MET A 92 16.35 -3.75 -5.49
C MET A 92 16.30 -5.11 -4.78
N PHE A 93 15.10 -5.62 -4.44
CA PHE A 93 14.98 -6.93 -3.82
C PHE A 93 15.48 -8.06 -4.72
N ARG A 94 15.25 -7.96 -6.03
CA ARG A 94 15.82 -8.92 -7.00
C ARG A 94 17.34 -8.91 -7.01
N LEU A 95 17.95 -7.73 -6.93
CA LEU A 95 19.42 -7.59 -6.86
C LEU A 95 19.99 -8.17 -5.56
N PHE A 96 19.26 -8.11 -4.46
CA PHE A 96 19.66 -8.71 -3.18
C PHE A 96 19.32 -10.20 -3.05
N GLY A 97 18.93 -10.85 -4.15
CA GLY A 97 18.72 -12.30 -4.20
C GLY A 97 17.41 -12.78 -3.59
N VAL A 98 16.43 -11.90 -3.36
CA VAL A 98 15.10 -12.29 -2.93
C VAL A 98 14.43 -13.12 -4.02
N GLN A 99 14.10 -14.36 -3.69
CA GLN A 99 13.46 -15.30 -4.61
C GLN A 99 11.94 -15.03 -4.66
N SER A 100 11.54 -14.09 -5.50
CA SER A 100 10.11 -13.90 -5.78
C SER A 100 9.65 -14.85 -6.87
N GLN A 101 8.69 -15.70 -6.58
CA GLN A 101 8.04 -16.58 -7.55
C GLN A 101 6.97 -15.85 -8.39
N ALA A 102 6.71 -14.58 -8.09
CA ALA A 102 5.67 -13.82 -8.76
C ALA A 102 5.99 -13.61 -10.25
N ILE A 103 5.01 -13.92 -11.08
CA ILE A 103 5.02 -13.56 -12.48
C ILE A 103 5.02 -12.02 -12.57
N SER A 104 5.94 -11.47 -13.36
CA SER A 104 6.16 -10.00 -13.45
C SER A 104 4.87 -9.19 -13.68
N TRP A 105 3.95 -9.69 -14.51
CA TRP A 105 2.67 -9.02 -14.80
C TRP A 105 1.77 -8.85 -13.55
N HIS A 106 1.67 -9.87 -12.71
CA HIS A 106 0.87 -9.83 -11.49
C HIS A 106 1.41 -8.79 -10.50
N LEU A 107 2.73 -8.66 -10.45
CA LEU A 107 3.40 -7.65 -9.64
C LEU A 107 3.12 -6.23 -10.13
N PHE A 108 3.17 -6.00 -11.44
CA PHE A 108 2.83 -4.69 -12.01
C PHE A 108 1.41 -4.26 -11.65
N LEU A 109 0.45 -5.16 -11.77
CA LEU A 109 -0.94 -4.89 -11.38
C LEU A 109 -1.05 -4.59 -9.89
N LEU A 110 -0.40 -5.37 -9.04
CA LEU A 110 -0.43 -5.19 -7.60
C LEU A 110 0.20 -3.86 -7.17
N ILE A 111 1.34 -3.49 -7.75
CA ILE A 111 1.97 -2.18 -7.53
C ILE A 111 0.99 -1.07 -7.92
N PHE A 112 0.40 -1.16 -9.11
CA PHE A 112 -0.52 -0.15 -9.62
C PHE A 112 -1.72 0.05 -8.70
N VAL A 113 -2.40 -1.03 -8.29
CA VAL A 113 -3.58 -0.97 -7.41
C VAL A 113 -3.20 -0.45 -6.02
N SER A 114 -2.07 -0.90 -5.46
CA SER A 114 -1.59 -0.42 -4.16
C SER A 114 -1.28 1.08 -4.18
N VAL A 115 -0.56 1.55 -5.21
CA VAL A 115 -0.23 2.97 -5.37
C VAL A 115 -1.49 3.80 -5.55
N PHE A 116 -2.42 3.34 -6.39
CA PHE A 116 -3.69 4.03 -6.61
C PHE A 116 -4.48 4.19 -5.31
N SER A 117 -4.63 3.12 -4.54
CA SER A 117 -5.33 3.13 -3.26
C SER A 117 -4.68 4.10 -2.25
N PHE A 118 -3.36 4.04 -2.08
CA PHE A 118 -2.66 4.91 -1.13
C PHE A 118 -2.67 6.38 -1.58
N THR A 119 -2.53 6.64 -2.88
CA THR A 119 -2.61 8.00 -3.42
C THR A 119 -4.01 8.58 -3.25
N ALA A 120 -5.05 7.81 -3.56
CA ALA A 120 -6.43 8.23 -3.39
C ALA A 120 -6.77 8.51 -1.92
N PHE A 121 -6.32 7.62 -1.01
CA PHE A 121 -6.49 7.80 0.41
C PHE A 121 -5.75 9.03 0.95
N GLY A 122 -4.51 9.25 0.52
CA GLY A 122 -3.72 10.44 0.86
C GLY A 122 -4.36 11.74 0.34
N LEU A 123 -4.89 11.72 -0.88
CA LEU A 123 -5.64 12.84 -1.46
C LEU A 123 -6.91 13.14 -0.66
N ALA A 124 -7.67 12.12 -0.29
CA ALA A 124 -8.87 12.25 0.51
C ALA A 124 -8.57 12.90 1.87
N LEU A 125 -7.56 12.38 2.60
CA LEU A 125 -7.14 12.95 3.89
C LEU A 125 -6.69 14.40 3.77
N SER A 126 -5.89 14.72 2.74
CA SER A 126 -5.39 16.07 2.54
C SER A 126 -6.49 17.06 2.14
N SER A 127 -7.63 16.57 1.64
CA SER A 127 -8.77 17.40 1.27
C SER A 127 -9.45 18.08 2.45
N PHE A 128 -9.39 17.49 3.64
CA PHE A 128 -10.04 18.01 4.84
C PHE A 128 -9.30 19.20 5.49
N LEU A 129 -8.02 19.39 5.16
CA LEU A 129 -7.19 20.37 5.85
C LEU A 129 -6.74 21.49 4.91
N LYS A 130 -6.71 22.73 5.45
CA LYS A 130 -6.35 23.93 4.68
C LYS A 130 -4.85 24.20 4.68
N SER A 131 -4.12 23.78 5.71
CA SER A 131 -2.69 24.01 5.86
C SER A 131 -1.88 22.77 5.43
N SER A 132 -0.78 22.99 4.72
CA SER A 132 0.17 21.94 4.30
C SER A 132 0.76 21.21 5.51
N LYS A 133 1.14 21.96 6.56
CA LYS A 133 1.70 21.39 7.79
C LYS A 133 0.70 20.48 8.49
N ALA A 134 -0.56 20.93 8.64
CA ALA A 134 -1.61 20.14 9.27
C ALA A 134 -1.95 18.89 8.43
N SER A 135 -1.97 19.02 7.10
CA SER A 135 -2.20 17.90 6.18
C SER A 135 -1.10 16.84 6.28
N SER A 136 0.16 17.27 6.27
CA SER A 136 1.31 16.37 6.42
C SER A 136 1.31 15.66 7.77
N PHE A 137 0.98 16.39 8.85
CA PHE A 137 0.88 15.81 10.19
C PHE A 137 -0.22 14.75 10.27
N LEU A 138 -1.42 15.04 9.74
CA LEU A 138 -2.53 14.10 9.74
C LEU A 138 -2.18 12.84 8.94
N VAL A 139 -1.61 13.01 7.73
CA VAL A 139 -1.23 11.87 6.88
C VAL A 139 -0.12 11.05 7.55
N THR A 140 0.87 11.68 8.17
CA THR A 140 1.92 10.97 8.91
C THR A 140 1.33 10.20 10.10
N ALA A 141 0.43 10.80 10.87
CA ALA A 141 -0.25 10.12 11.96
C ALA A 141 -1.06 8.91 11.45
N MET A 142 -1.76 9.04 10.33
CA MET A 142 -2.48 7.92 9.70
C MET A 142 -1.55 6.83 9.21
N ILE A 143 -0.38 7.15 8.67
CA ILE A 143 0.64 6.16 8.30
C ILE A 143 1.12 5.37 9.52
N VAL A 144 1.37 6.05 10.64
CA VAL A 144 1.75 5.38 11.90
C VAL A 144 0.63 4.44 12.38
N LEU A 145 -0.63 4.89 12.34
CA LEU A 145 -1.78 4.03 12.65
C LEU A 145 -1.86 2.82 11.71
N MET A 146 -1.63 3.02 10.42
CA MET A 146 -1.58 1.94 9.44
C MET A 146 -0.46 0.93 9.73
N PHE A 147 0.69 1.37 10.23
CA PHE A 147 1.77 0.45 10.60
C PHE A 147 1.43 -0.40 11.81
N VAL A 148 0.78 0.21 12.81
CA VAL A 148 0.39 -0.50 14.04
C VAL A 148 -0.77 -1.46 13.79
N PHE A 149 -1.84 -0.97 13.14
CA PHE A 149 -3.08 -1.73 12.98
C PHE A 149 -3.15 -2.51 11.65
N GLY A 150 -2.35 -2.16 10.66
CA GLY A 150 -2.33 -2.79 9.34
C GLY A 150 -1.57 -4.11 9.25
N ASN A 151 -1.18 -4.72 10.39
CA ASN A 151 -0.38 -5.97 10.40
C ASN A 151 1.00 -5.83 9.74
N VAL A 152 1.54 -4.60 9.71
CA VAL A 152 2.82 -4.31 9.05
C VAL A 152 3.98 -4.68 9.97
N LEU A 153 4.00 -4.12 11.18
CA LEU A 153 5.09 -4.30 12.17
C LEU A 153 4.77 -5.39 13.19
N ILE A 154 3.53 -5.48 13.64
CA ILE A 154 3.11 -6.38 14.71
C ILE A 154 1.99 -7.25 14.17
N PRO A 155 2.13 -8.60 14.23
CA PRO A 155 1.04 -9.49 13.87
C PRO A 155 -0.18 -9.23 14.75
N VAL A 156 -1.29 -8.87 14.14
CA VAL A 156 -2.53 -8.61 14.88
C VAL A 156 -3.16 -9.94 15.28
N PRO A 157 -3.45 -10.17 16.59
CA PRO A 157 -4.07 -11.40 17.07
C PRO A 157 -5.43 -11.62 16.41
N LYS A 158 -5.67 -12.84 15.93
CA LYS A 158 -6.94 -13.22 15.30
C LYS A 158 -8.07 -13.24 16.34
N GLY A 159 -9.26 -12.76 15.97
CA GLY A 159 -10.47 -12.79 16.79
C GLY A 159 -10.67 -11.60 17.74
N GLY A 160 -9.74 -10.63 17.76
CA GLY A 160 -9.84 -9.45 18.62
C GLY A 160 -10.45 -8.21 17.95
N PHE A 161 -10.72 -7.17 18.76
CA PHE A 161 -11.15 -5.86 18.28
C PHE A 161 -10.12 -5.24 17.29
N LEU A 162 -8.84 -5.45 17.54
CA LEU A 162 -7.75 -4.97 16.70
C LEU A 162 -7.79 -5.56 15.28
N GLU A 163 -8.17 -6.83 15.16
CA GLU A 163 -8.33 -7.46 13.83
C GLU A 163 -9.45 -6.79 13.04
N LYS A 164 -10.61 -6.55 13.66
CA LYS A 164 -11.72 -5.87 13.01
C LYS A 164 -11.34 -4.45 12.59
N PHE A 165 -10.58 -3.74 13.41
CA PHE A 165 -10.11 -2.40 13.12
C PHE A 165 -9.08 -2.38 11.97
N SER A 166 -8.24 -3.41 11.87
CA SER A 166 -7.26 -3.54 10.78
C SER A 166 -7.88 -3.63 9.40
N TYR A 167 -9.11 -4.12 9.28
CA TYR A 167 -9.83 -4.22 7.99
C TYR A 167 -10.20 -2.86 7.39
N ILE A 168 -10.13 -1.77 8.16
CA ILE A 168 -10.41 -0.41 7.67
C ILE A 168 -9.24 0.12 6.83
N PHE A 169 -8.02 -0.38 7.08
CA PHE A 169 -6.82 0.16 6.46
C PHE A 169 -6.43 -0.56 5.17
N PRO A 170 -6.25 0.18 4.04
CA PRO A 170 -5.87 -0.42 2.77
C PRO A 170 -4.48 -1.11 2.82
N VAL A 171 -3.59 -0.66 3.72
CA VAL A 171 -2.25 -1.24 3.86
C VAL A 171 -2.28 -2.73 4.21
N LYS A 172 -3.27 -3.19 4.97
CA LYS A 172 -3.44 -4.60 5.31
C LYS A 172 -3.63 -5.46 4.07
N TYR A 173 -4.57 -5.07 3.22
CA TYR A 173 -4.89 -5.80 1.99
C TYR A 173 -3.73 -5.77 1.00
N SER A 174 -3.07 -4.61 0.89
CA SER A 174 -1.86 -4.50 0.07
C SER A 174 -0.78 -5.45 0.55
N LEU A 175 -0.48 -5.48 1.85
CA LEU A 175 0.55 -6.34 2.43
C LEU A 175 0.22 -7.83 2.30
N ASP A 176 -1.04 -8.21 2.54
CA ASP A 176 -1.50 -9.60 2.40
C ASP A 176 -1.40 -10.05 0.94
N ALA A 177 -1.79 -9.20 -0.02
CA ALA A 177 -1.65 -9.47 -1.44
C ALA A 177 -0.16 -9.59 -1.86
N TRP A 178 0.69 -8.69 -1.37
CA TRP A 178 2.13 -8.76 -1.63
C TRP A 178 2.76 -10.05 -1.09
N ARG A 179 2.45 -10.44 0.15
CA ARG A 179 2.94 -11.68 0.77
C ARG A 179 2.46 -12.91 0.00
N LYS A 180 1.18 -12.97 -0.35
CA LYS A 180 0.62 -14.08 -1.13
C LYS A 180 1.30 -14.22 -2.50
N LEU A 181 1.53 -13.11 -3.18
CA LEU A 181 2.10 -13.13 -4.52
C LEU A 181 3.61 -13.41 -4.51
N THR A 182 4.37 -12.75 -3.63
CA THR A 182 5.85 -12.82 -3.65
C THR A 182 6.40 -13.99 -2.85
N VAL A 183 5.80 -14.30 -1.69
CA VAL A 183 6.28 -15.35 -0.79
C VAL A 183 5.56 -16.66 -1.07
N LEU A 184 4.24 -16.66 -1.23
CA LEU A 184 3.46 -17.88 -1.38
C LEU A 184 3.29 -18.32 -2.84
N GLY A 185 3.71 -17.52 -3.82
CA GLY A 185 3.62 -17.86 -5.25
C GLY A 185 2.18 -18.02 -5.77
N TYR A 186 1.21 -17.40 -5.08
CA TYR A 186 -0.19 -17.43 -5.49
C TYR A 186 -0.43 -16.62 -6.77
N GLY A 187 -1.43 -17.03 -7.56
CA GLY A 187 -1.87 -16.29 -8.74
C GLY A 187 -2.87 -15.18 -8.42
N ILE A 188 -3.24 -14.39 -9.44
CA ILE A 188 -4.28 -13.33 -9.31
C ILE A 188 -5.60 -13.90 -8.79
N ALA A 189 -5.97 -15.11 -9.20
CA ALA A 189 -7.21 -15.76 -8.76
C ALA A 189 -7.29 -15.97 -7.24
N ASP A 190 -6.16 -15.96 -6.55
CA ASP A 190 -6.09 -16.16 -5.10
C ASP A 190 -6.04 -14.85 -4.31
N ILE A 191 -5.69 -13.74 -4.99
CA ILE A 191 -5.56 -12.39 -4.40
C ILE A 191 -6.66 -11.42 -4.87
N TYR A 192 -7.63 -11.90 -5.66
CA TYR A 192 -8.67 -11.03 -6.23
C TYR A 192 -9.49 -10.30 -5.17
N LYS A 193 -9.70 -10.92 -4.00
CA LYS A 193 -10.46 -10.31 -2.90
C LYS A 193 -9.72 -9.10 -2.32
N GLU A 194 -8.42 -9.23 -2.12
CA GLU A 194 -7.58 -8.14 -1.64
C GLU A 194 -7.50 -6.99 -2.66
N LEU A 195 -7.43 -7.33 -3.96
CA LEU A 195 -7.40 -6.34 -5.04
C LEU A 195 -8.70 -5.56 -5.20
N ILE A 196 -9.86 -6.18 -4.93
CA ILE A 196 -11.17 -5.51 -5.01
C ILE A 196 -11.38 -4.56 -3.83
N ILE A 197 -10.84 -4.90 -2.66
CA ILE A 197 -11.00 -4.09 -1.45
C ILE A 197 -10.00 -2.91 -1.43
N LEU A 198 -8.84 -3.07 -2.10
CA LEU A 198 -7.84 -2.02 -2.28
C LEU A 198 -8.36 -0.90 -3.17
#